data_d60bbacf100df6a1cc6bdf7dca23fb17
#
_entry.id   d60bbacf100df6a1cc6bdf7dca23fb17
#
_cell.length_a   1.000
_cell.length_b   1.000
_cell.length_c   1.000
_cell.angle_alpha   90.00
_cell.angle_beta   90.00
_cell.angle_gamma   90.00
#
_symmetry.space_group_name_H-M   'P 1'
#
loop_
_entity.id
_entity.type
_entity.pdbx_description
1 polymer ?
#
loop_
_entity_poly.entity_id
_entity_poly.type
_entity_poly.pdbx_seq_one_letter_code
_entity_poly.pdbx_strand_id
1 'polypeptide(L)'
;MRTRAEYDRAFRSGRSVYTPHFRLVVAPAAEGVGRLGLVVSRKVGKAWARNRVKRRLREYFRTRRHAFAVPVDLVVVAKKGAAELDTGVLFQELEEGLAPWWGASPSGR
;
A
#
# COMPACT_ATOMS: atom_id res chain seq x y z
N MET A 1 -1.28 -6.65 -8.61
CA MET A 1 -2.47 -6.53 -9.48
C MET A 1 -2.06 -6.06 -10.85
N ARG A 2 -2.67 -6.61 -11.87
CA ARG A 2 -2.25 -6.33 -13.24
C ARG A 2 -3.36 -5.73 -14.10
N THR A 3 -4.61 -6.06 -13.80
CA THR A 3 -5.70 -5.65 -14.68
C THR A 3 -6.52 -4.55 -14.04
N ARG A 4 -7.18 -3.76 -14.89
CA ARG A 4 -8.08 -2.73 -14.43
C ARG A 4 -9.21 -3.31 -13.59
N ALA A 5 -9.69 -4.50 -13.95
CA ALA A 5 -10.76 -5.16 -13.21
C ALA A 5 -10.33 -5.48 -11.77
N GLU A 6 -9.08 -5.87 -11.58
CA GLU A 6 -8.57 -6.14 -10.23
C GLU A 6 -8.51 -4.87 -9.39
N TYR A 7 -8.04 -3.76 -9.98
CA TYR A 7 -8.03 -2.48 -9.28
C TYR A 7 -9.45 -2.02 -8.96
N ASP A 8 -10.36 -2.12 -9.93
CA ASP A 8 -11.75 -1.68 -9.72
C ASP A 8 -12.41 -2.48 -8.60
N ARG A 9 -12.15 -3.78 -8.55
CA ARG A 9 -12.70 -4.62 -7.48
C ARG A 9 -12.17 -4.18 -6.12
N ALA A 10 -10.87 -3.93 -6.02
CA ALA A 10 -10.27 -3.50 -4.76
C ALA A 10 -10.84 -2.16 -4.31
N PHE A 11 -10.96 -1.20 -5.25
CA PHE A 11 -11.52 0.10 -4.91
C PHE A 11 -12.98 -0.01 -4.48
N ARG A 12 -13.74 -0.91 -5.10
CA ARG A 12 -15.16 -1.04 -4.82
C ARG A 12 -15.43 -1.75 -3.49
N SER A 13 -14.67 -2.79 -3.19
CA SER A 13 -14.90 -3.59 -1.99
C SER A 13 -13.97 -3.25 -0.83
N GLY A 14 -12.97 -2.41 -1.07
CA GLY A 14 -11.96 -2.11 -0.07
C GLY A 14 -12.32 -0.91 0.79
N ARG A 15 -11.60 -0.81 1.90
CA ARG A 15 -11.71 0.33 2.80
C ARG A 15 -10.54 1.27 2.53
N SER A 16 -10.83 2.57 2.38
CA SER A 16 -9.80 3.56 2.13
C SER A 16 -9.28 4.17 3.42
N VAL A 17 -7.96 4.33 3.50
CA VAL A 17 -7.30 5.06 4.58
C VAL A 17 -6.44 6.12 3.93
N TYR A 18 -6.51 7.33 4.43
CA TYR A 18 -5.74 8.44 3.88
C TYR A 18 -4.61 8.80 4.82
N THR A 19 -3.40 8.87 4.28
CA THR A 19 -2.23 9.35 5.01
C THR A 19 -1.73 10.61 4.33
N PRO A 20 -0.77 11.34 4.90
CA PRO A 20 -0.29 12.58 4.26
C PRO A 20 0.19 12.40 2.83
N HIS A 21 0.76 11.24 2.48
CA HIS A 21 1.35 11.05 1.16
C HIS A 21 0.76 9.89 0.38
N PHE A 22 -0.21 9.17 0.95
CA PHE A 22 -0.78 7.99 0.29
C PHE A 22 -2.28 7.86 0.56
N ARG A 23 -2.96 7.22 -0.37
CA ARG A 23 -4.28 6.67 -0.13
C ARG A 23 -4.12 5.16 -0.18
N LEU A 24 -4.52 4.49 0.88
CA LEU A 24 -4.38 3.04 1.00
C LEU A 24 -5.77 2.42 0.90
N VAL A 25 -5.94 1.48 -0.02
CA VAL A 25 -7.21 0.77 -0.17
C VAL A 25 -6.95 -0.68 0.19
N VAL A 26 -7.62 -1.17 1.22
CA VAL A 26 -7.42 -2.52 1.74
C VAL A 26 -8.69 -3.31 1.53
N ALA A 27 -8.59 -4.40 0.79
CA ALA A 27 -9.72 -5.28 0.50
C ALA A 27 -9.32 -6.71 0.84
N PRO A 28 -10.30 -7.58 1.18
CA PRO A 28 -9.98 -8.99 1.37
C PRO A 28 -9.39 -9.56 0.09
N ALA A 29 -8.40 -10.44 0.23
CA ALA A 29 -7.77 -11.04 -0.94
C ALA A 29 -8.77 -11.95 -1.65
N ALA A 30 -9.02 -11.66 -2.92
CA ALA A 30 -10.03 -12.38 -3.68
C ALA A 30 -9.68 -13.85 -3.87
N GLU A 31 -8.37 -14.16 -3.91
CA GLU A 31 -7.89 -15.51 -4.19
C GLU A 31 -7.14 -16.12 -3.01
N GLY A 32 -7.29 -15.55 -1.84
CA GLY A 32 -6.62 -16.07 -0.65
C GLY A 32 -5.15 -15.71 -0.54
N VAL A 33 -4.60 -15.03 -1.52
CA VAL A 33 -3.19 -14.61 -1.52
C VAL A 33 -3.16 -13.10 -1.70
N GLY A 34 -2.54 -12.40 -0.76
CA GLY A 34 -2.46 -10.96 -0.81
C GLY A 34 -1.70 -10.44 -2.02
N ARG A 35 -2.24 -9.41 -2.67
CA ARG A 35 -1.63 -8.81 -3.85
C ARG A 35 -1.49 -7.31 -3.64
N LEU A 36 -0.51 -6.72 -4.35
CA LEU A 36 -0.23 -5.30 -4.28
C LEU A 36 -0.52 -4.63 -5.60
N GLY A 37 -1.28 -3.54 -5.55
CA GLY A 37 -1.49 -2.67 -6.69
C GLY A 37 -0.89 -1.31 -6.39
N LEU A 38 -0.27 -0.70 -7.39
CA LEU A 38 0.39 0.59 -7.23
C LEU A 38 -0.17 1.59 -8.23
N VAL A 39 -0.50 2.78 -7.75
CA VAL A 39 -0.93 3.88 -8.61
C VAL A 39 -0.02 5.05 -8.30
N VAL A 40 0.91 5.33 -9.21
CA VAL A 40 1.89 6.40 -9.03
C VAL A 40 1.85 7.27 -10.28
N SER A 41 1.12 8.37 -10.20
CA SER A 41 0.90 9.25 -11.35
C SER A 41 2.06 10.24 -11.54
N ARG A 42 2.00 10.97 -12.64
CA ARG A 42 3.01 11.98 -12.96
C ARG A 42 3.10 13.08 -11.92
N LYS A 43 2.06 13.27 -11.12
CA LYS A 43 2.07 14.27 -10.05
C LYS A 43 3.10 13.96 -8.98
N VAL A 44 3.50 12.70 -8.85
CA VAL A 44 4.50 12.29 -7.86
C VAL A 44 5.90 12.73 -8.30
N GLY A 45 6.16 12.77 -9.61
CA GLY A 45 7.44 13.20 -10.12
C GLY A 45 7.79 12.57 -11.44
N LYS A 46 9.04 12.73 -11.83
CA LYS A 46 9.56 12.16 -13.06
C LYS A 46 9.62 10.63 -12.96
N ALA A 47 9.85 9.99 -14.10
CA ALA A 47 9.83 8.53 -14.18
C ALA A 47 10.75 7.87 -13.14
N TRP A 48 11.97 8.40 -12.96
CA TRP A 48 12.89 7.80 -12.00
C TRP A 48 12.38 7.91 -10.56
N ALA A 49 11.72 9.03 -10.23
CA ALA A 49 11.16 9.24 -8.89
C ALA A 49 9.97 8.31 -8.67
N ARG A 50 9.12 8.15 -9.68
CA ARG A 50 7.98 7.24 -9.60
C ARG A 50 8.45 5.79 -9.44
N ASN A 51 9.48 5.40 -10.18
CA ASN A 51 10.02 4.05 -10.07
C ASN A 51 10.62 3.79 -8.70
N ARG A 52 11.26 4.80 -8.11
CA ARG A 52 11.81 4.68 -6.75
C ARG A 52 10.70 4.44 -5.74
N VAL A 53 9.59 5.19 -5.84
CA VAL A 53 8.45 5.01 -4.95
C VAL A 53 7.88 3.60 -5.11
N LYS A 54 7.68 3.17 -6.36
CA LYS A 54 7.15 1.83 -6.62
C LYS A 54 8.03 0.74 -6.01
N ARG A 55 9.35 0.87 -6.18
CA ARG A 55 10.28 -0.12 -5.65
C ARG A 55 10.21 -0.19 -4.14
N ARG A 56 10.14 0.96 -3.47
CA ARG A 56 10.05 1.01 -2.01
C ARG A 56 8.75 0.41 -1.52
N LEU A 57 7.64 0.67 -2.23
CA LEU A 57 6.34 0.11 -1.84
C LEU A 57 6.31 -1.39 -2.04
N ARG A 58 6.91 -1.91 -3.12
CA ARG A 58 7.01 -3.35 -3.31
C ARG A 58 7.83 -4.00 -2.21
N GLU A 59 8.93 -3.37 -1.82
CA GLU A 59 9.77 -3.89 -0.74
C GLU A 59 9.02 -3.89 0.58
N TYR A 60 8.29 -2.81 0.86
CA TYR A 60 7.49 -2.74 2.06
C TYR A 60 6.46 -3.88 2.11
N PHE A 61 5.71 -4.05 1.04
CA PHE A 61 4.68 -5.09 0.98
C PHE A 61 5.30 -6.48 1.10
N ARG A 62 6.42 -6.71 0.43
CA ARG A 62 7.10 -8.00 0.49
C ARG A 62 7.46 -8.37 1.93
N THR A 63 7.91 -7.39 2.71
CA THR A 63 8.34 -7.67 4.08
C THR A 63 7.18 -7.68 5.07
N ARG A 64 6.01 -7.17 4.70
CA ARG A 64 4.88 -7.02 5.63
C ARG A 64 3.67 -7.86 5.29
N ARG A 65 3.65 -8.51 4.13
CA ARG A 65 2.42 -9.19 3.68
C ARG A 65 1.95 -10.25 4.66
N HIS A 66 2.84 -10.86 5.40
CA HIS A 66 2.48 -11.90 6.38
C HIS A 66 2.07 -11.34 7.73
N ALA A 67 2.22 -10.04 7.93
CA ALA A 67 1.83 -9.40 9.18
C ALA A 67 0.33 -9.05 9.23
N PHE A 68 -0.35 -9.06 8.08
CA PHE A 68 -1.79 -8.84 8.05
C PHE A 68 -2.51 -10.00 8.73
N ALA A 69 -3.55 -9.69 9.50
CA ALA A 69 -4.33 -10.71 10.20
C ALA A 69 -4.94 -11.73 9.23
N VAL A 70 -5.35 -11.25 8.05
CA VAL A 70 -5.84 -12.11 6.97
C VAL A 70 -5.21 -11.61 5.66
N PRO A 71 -5.12 -12.46 4.63
CA PRO A 71 -4.60 -11.99 3.35
C PRO A 71 -5.45 -10.85 2.79
N VAL A 72 -4.80 -9.80 2.33
CA VAL A 72 -5.48 -8.63 1.77
C VAL A 72 -4.89 -8.25 0.43
N ASP A 73 -5.73 -7.64 -0.40
CA ASP A 73 -5.29 -6.94 -1.58
C ASP A 73 -5.12 -5.47 -1.18
N LEU A 74 -3.93 -4.95 -1.39
CA LEU A 74 -3.60 -3.58 -1.01
C LEU A 74 -3.31 -2.77 -2.26
N VAL A 75 -4.04 -1.66 -2.43
CA VAL A 75 -3.73 -0.69 -3.47
C VAL A 75 -3.18 0.55 -2.79
N VAL A 76 -1.99 0.97 -3.22
CA VAL A 76 -1.35 2.18 -2.69
C VAL A 76 -1.35 3.23 -3.78
N VAL A 77 -2.06 4.33 -3.53
CA VAL A 77 -2.09 5.48 -4.43
C VAL A 77 -1.16 6.53 -3.85
N ALA A 78 -0.07 6.82 -4.55
CA ALA A 78 0.90 7.80 -4.09
C ALA A 78 0.43 9.21 -4.44
N LYS A 79 0.64 10.13 -3.51
CA LYS A 79 0.31 11.54 -3.69
C LYS A 79 1.58 12.35 -3.90
N LYS A 80 1.42 13.62 -4.27
CA LYS A 80 2.54 14.53 -4.41
C LYS A 80 3.36 14.53 -3.11
N GLY A 81 4.67 14.52 -3.25
CA GLY A 81 5.58 14.52 -2.10
C GLY A 81 6.05 13.14 -1.67
N ALA A 82 5.41 12.07 -2.15
CA ALA A 82 5.79 10.72 -1.74
C ALA A 82 7.23 10.37 -2.12
N ALA A 83 7.70 10.90 -3.25
CA ALA A 83 9.05 10.59 -3.73
C ALA A 83 10.16 11.23 -2.89
N GLU A 84 9.83 12.28 -2.14
CA GLU A 84 10.80 12.97 -1.29
C GLU A 84 10.94 12.36 0.10
N LEU A 85 10.13 11.38 0.44
CA LEU A 85 10.21 10.76 1.76
C LEU A 85 11.43 9.85 1.87
N ASP A 86 12.08 9.88 3.04
CA ASP A 86 13.06 8.85 3.38
C ASP A 86 12.36 7.52 3.50
N THR A 87 13.08 6.44 3.22
CA THR A 87 12.51 5.10 3.28
C THR A 87 11.90 4.79 4.65
N GLY A 88 12.59 5.17 5.73
CA GLY A 88 12.08 4.94 7.07
C GLY A 88 10.80 5.69 7.35
N VAL A 89 10.73 6.95 6.90
CA VAL A 89 9.52 7.76 7.08
C VAL A 89 8.37 7.19 6.28
N LEU A 90 8.65 6.76 5.04
CA LEU A 90 7.63 6.17 4.18
C LEU A 90 7.07 4.90 4.83
N PHE A 91 7.95 4.03 5.32
CA PHE A 91 7.52 2.79 5.97
C PHE A 91 6.70 3.08 7.22
N GLN A 92 7.10 4.08 8.02
CA GLN A 92 6.37 4.45 9.23
C GLN A 92 4.97 4.97 8.90
N GLU A 93 4.86 5.78 7.85
CA GLU A 93 3.54 6.30 7.44
C GLU A 93 2.61 5.17 7.05
N LEU A 94 3.13 4.17 6.32
CA LEU A 94 2.34 3.01 5.91
C LEU A 94 1.96 2.15 7.13
N GLU A 95 2.90 1.96 8.06
CA GLU A 95 2.61 1.19 9.28
C GLU A 95 1.46 1.81 10.07
N GLU A 96 1.48 3.12 10.22
CA GLU A 96 0.44 3.82 10.95
C GLU A 96 -0.90 3.75 10.22
N GLY A 97 -0.88 3.91 8.90
CA GLY A 97 -2.10 3.85 8.11
C GLY A 97 -2.73 2.47 8.09
N LEU A 98 -1.93 1.43 8.15
CA LEU A 98 -2.39 0.06 8.07
C LEU A 98 -2.60 -0.60 9.44
N ALA A 99 -2.42 0.15 10.51
CA ALA A 99 -2.50 -0.39 11.87
C ALA A 99 -3.74 -1.25 12.12
N PRO A 100 -4.95 -0.87 11.66
CA PRO A 100 -6.14 -1.68 11.93
C PRO A 100 -6.10 -3.09 11.31
N TRP A 101 -5.22 -3.32 10.35
CA TRP A 101 -5.17 -4.61 9.66
C TRP A 101 -4.03 -5.52 10.09
N TRP A 102 -3.14 -5.05 10.98
CA TRP A 102 -2.06 -5.90 11.43
C TRP A 102 -2.60 -7.05 12.27
N GLY A 103 -1.96 -8.19 12.18
CA GLY A 103 -2.32 -9.34 13.00
C GLY A 103 -2.11 -9.05 14.47
N ALA A 104 -2.72 -9.94 15.25
CA ALA A 104 -2.64 -9.77 16.69
C ALA A 104 -1.21 -9.72 17.15
N SER A 105 -0.76 -8.82 17.29
CA SER A 105 0.55 -8.77 17.73
C SER A 105 0.85 -7.57 18.24
N PRO A 106 0.87 -7.47 18.24
CA PRO A 106 1.44 -7.04 18.65
C PRO A 106 1.55 -6.08 19.41
N SER A 107 1.03 -6.23 19.14
CA SER A 107 1.09 -5.64 19.81
C SER A 107 1.12 -5.34 20.57
N GLY A 108 0.96 -5.64 20.40
CA GLY A 108 0.81 -5.61 20.89
C GLY A 108 0.99 -5.35 21.33
N ARG A 109 1.00 -5.51 21.24
CA ARG A 109 0.90 -5.51 21.44
C ARG A 109 1.04 -5.20 21.99
#